data_14246cdd7da856aad0a9526b59c923c7
#
_entry.id   14246cdd7da856aad0a9526b59c923c7
#
_cell.length_a   1.000
_cell.length_b   1.000
_cell.length_c   1.000
_cell.angle_alpha   90.00
_cell.angle_beta   90.00
_cell.angle_gamma   90.00
#
_symmetry.space_group_name_H-M   'P 1'
#
loop_
_entity.id
_entity.type
_entity.pdbx_description
1 polymer ?
#
loop_
_entity_poly.entity_id
_entity_poly.type
_entity_poly.pdbx_seq_one_letter_code
_entity_poly.pdbx_strand_id
1 'polypeptide(L)'
;MIAFVLFSIGRAWQGFWRNALMSLAATLTMVLMLLLLAGFFILQNVLLASLSFVEQKVEVVAYVENTATASQVDDLVARIDAMPETASVEFITRDEALRRFREAQLAQGHPDLTTSLEANPLYASLNVKLTAPSDLTVVSEALRSDPIVRNVLNIEALVERVVTVTGFVRTA
;
A
#
# COMPACT_ATOMS: atom_id res chain seq x y z
N MET A 1 -54.81 -19.62 -1.12
CA MET A 1 -53.70 -18.64 -1.06
C MET A 1 -53.08 -18.38 -2.43
N ILE A 2 -52.61 -19.38 -3.17
CA ILE A 2 -51.96 -19.23 -4.48
C ILE A 2 -52.83 -18.48 -5.50
N ALA A 3 -54.13 -18.81 -5.62
CA ALA A 3 -55.04 -18.13 -6.52
C ALA A 3 -55.21 -16.63 -6.23
N PHE A 4 -55.21 -16.25 -4.96
CA PHE A 4 -55.26 -14.84 -4.55
C PHE A 4 -54.01 -14.06 -4.97
N VAL A 5 -52.82 -14.67 -4.81
CA VAL A 5 -51.52 -14.08 -5.21
C VAL A 5 -51.48 -13.89 -6.74
N LEU A 6 -51.86 -14.89 -7.51
CA LEU A 6 -51.92 -14.80 -8.97
C LEU A 6 -52.92 -13.74 -9.47
N PHE A 7 -54.07 -13.64 -8.83
CA PHE A 7 -55.07 -12.59 -9.14
C PHE A 7 -54.50 -11.19 -8.82
N SER A 8 -53.84 -11.03 -7.68
CA SER A 8 -53.25 -9.76 -7.29
C SER A 8 -52.14 -9.31 -8.25
N ILE A 9 -51.28 -10.25 -8.69
CA ILE A 9 -50.22 -9.99 -9.69
C ILE A 9 -50.82 -9.55 -11.02
N GLY A 10 -51.87 -10.25 -11.50
CA GLY A 10 -52.56 -9.88 -12.74
C GLY A 10 -53.18 -8.49 -12.70
N ARG A 11 -53.81 -8.12 -11.55
CA ARG A 11 -54.36 -6.78 -11.33
C ARG A 11 -53.30 -5.69 -11.26
N ALA A 12 -52.18 -5.99 -10.61
CA ALA A 12 -51.03 -5.08 -10.55
C ALA A 12 -50.42 -4.82 -11.94
N TRP A 13 -50.31 -5.86 -12.77
CA TRP A 13 -49.84 -5.76 -14.15
C TRP A 13 -50.77 -4.90 -15.03
N GLN A 14 -52.07 -5.09 -14.96
CA GLN A 14 -53.04 -4.26 -15.67
C GLN A 14 -53.03 -2.79 -15.20
N GLY A 15 -52.87 -2.57 -13.88
CA GLY A 15 -52.73 -1.22 -13.29
C GLY A 15 -51.46 -0.49 -13.76
N PHE A 16 -50.38 -1.24 -13.88
CA PHE A 16 -49.09 -0.74 -14.38
C PHE A 16 -49.21 -0.17 -15.81
N TRP A 17 -49.77 -0.94 -16.73
CA TRP A 17 -49.93 -0.50 -18.12
C TRP A 17 -50.98 0.61 -18.30
N ARG A 18 -52.03 0.65 -17.48
CA ARG A 18 -53.06 1.69 -17.56
C ARG A 18 -52.55 3.07 -17.12
N ASN A 19 -51.55 3.09 -16.23
CA ASN A 19 -50.88 4.30 -15.76
C ASN A 19 -49.36 4.27 -16.10
N ALA A 20 -49.02 3.91 -17.33
CA ALA A 20 -47.66 3.63 -17.76
C ALA A 20 -46.67 4.75 -17.43
N LEU A 21 -47.03 6.01 -17.63
CA LEU A 21 -46.17 7.16 -17.34
C LEU A 21 -45.84 7.29 -15.85
N MET A 22 -46.83 7.16 -14.97
CA MET A 22 -46.62 7.22 -13.52
C MET A 22 -45.81 6.03 -13.02
N SER A 23 -46.14 4.84 -13.53
CA SER A 23 -45.42 3.61 -13.16
C SER A 23 -43.98 3.62 -13.65
N LEU A 24 -43.72 4.13 -14.86
CA LEU A 24 -42.37 4.28 -15.41
C LEU A 24 -41.55 5.27 -14.56
N ALA A 25 -42.15 6.42 -14.21
CA ALA A 25 -41.45 7.41 -13.37
C ALA A 25 -41.10 6.84 -12.00
N ALA A 26 -42.03 6.12 -11.35
CA ALA A 26 -41.78 5.48 -10.05
C ALA A 26 -40.69 4.39 -10.13
N THR A 27 -40.73 3.57 -11.19
CA THR A 27 -39.75 2.51 -11.41
C THR A 27 -38.36 3.12 -11.70
N LEU A 28 -38.29 4.17 -12.52
CA LEU A 28 -37.07 4.85 -12.87
C LEU A 28 -36.40 5.48 -11.63
N THR A 29 -37.20 6.15 -10.78
CA THR A 29 -36.71 6.70 -9.50
C THR A 29 -36.20 5.61 -8.57
N MET A 30 -36.88 4.48 -8.47
CA MET A 30 -36.43 3.35 -7.65
C MET A 30 -35.13 2.75 -8.19
N VAL A 31 -35.01 2.55 -9.50
CA VAL A 31 -33.79 2.06 -10.14
C VAL A 31 -32.65 3.04 -9.93
N LEU A 32 -32.89 4.35 -10.11
CA LEU A 32 -31.88 5.38 -9.88
C LEU A 32 -31.39 5.38 -8.42
N MET A 33 -32.32 5.26 -7.47
CA MET A 33 -31.98 5.20 -6.04
C MET A 33 -31.11 3.96 -5.71
N LEU A 34 -31.46 2.80 -6.29
CA LEU A 34 -30.68 1.58 -6.13
C LEU A 34 -29.28 1.70 -6.77
N LEU A 35 -29.19 2.33 -7.94
CA LEU A 35 -27.91 2.59 -8.61
C LEU A 35 -27.02 3.53 -7.78
N LEU A 36 -27.59 4.58 -7.22
CA LEU A 36 -26.85 5.49 -6.34
C LEU A 36 -26.37 4.78 -5.07
N LEU A 37 -27.23 3.96 -4.47
CA LEU A 37 -26.87 3.16 -3.30
C LEU A 37 -25.76 2.17 -3.62
N ALA A 38 -25.86 1.44 -4.74
CA ALA A 38 -24.82 0.52 -5.19
C ALA A 38 -23.50 1.25 -5.48
N GLY A 39 -23.57 2.39 -6.16
CA GLY A 39 -22.40 3.24 -6.42
C GLY A 39 -21.72 3.71 -5.14
N PHE A 40 -22.50 4.09 -4.13
CA PHE A 40 -21.98 4.47 -2.83
C PHE A 40 -21.24 3.32 -2.14
N PHE A 41 -21.81 2.11 -2.14
CA PHE A 41 -21.15 0.93 -1.57
C PHE A 41 -19.85 0.57 -2.30
N ILE A 42 -19.85 0.66 -3.64
CA ILE A 42 -18.63 0.43 -4.42
C ILE A 42 -17.56 1.46 -4.05
N LEU A 43 -17.91 2.74 -4.01
CA LEU A 43 -16.98 3.82 -3.66
C LEU A 43 -16.41 3.63 -2.26
N GLN A 44 -17.25 3.27 -1.28
CA GLN A 44 -16.81 2.99 0.09
C GLN A 44 -15.82 1.83 0.15
N ASN A 45 -16.09 0.72 -0.55
CA ASN A 45 -15.17 -0.43 -0.58
C ASN A 45 -13.84 -0.08 -1.26
N VAL A 46 -13.87 0.67 -2.36
CA VAL A 46 -12.66 1.12 -3.06
C VAL A 46 -11.84 2.03 -2.15
N LEU A 47 -12.47 2.95 -1.43
CA LEU A 47 -11.79 3.86 -0.51
C LEU A 47 -11.12 3.10 0.64
N LEU A 48 -11.83 2.16 1.27
CA LEU A 48 -11.27 1.32 2.35
C LEU A 48 -10.12 0.43 1.84
N ALA A 49 -10.26 -0.17 0.68
CA ALA A 49 -9.20 -0.97 0.06
C ALA A 49 -7.97 -0.11 -0.29
N SER A 50 -8.17 1.13 -0.73
CA SER A 50 -7.07 2.06 -1.02
C SER A 50 -6.32 2.47 0.25
N LEU A 51 -7.02 2.71 1.36
CA LEU A 51 -6.42 3.02 2.65
C LEU A 51 -5.56 1.84 3.15
N SER A 52 -6.08 0.63 3.15
CA SER A 52 -5.32 -0.56 3.59
C SER A 52 -4.10 -0.84 2.72
N PHE A 53 -4.16 -0.49 1.43
CA PHE A 53 -3.02 -0.63 0.52
C PHE A 53 -1.90 0.38 0.81
N VAL A 54 -2.23 1.57 1.27
CA VAL A 54 -1.25 2.59 1.70
C VAL A 54 -0.64 2.22 3.04
N GLU A 55 -1.45 1.76 4.00
CA GLU A 55 -0.99 1.35 5.33
C GLU A 55 0.01 0.19 5.28
N GLN A 56 -0.16 -0.76 4.36
CA GLN A 56 0.75 -1.92 4.19
C GLN A 56 2.10 -1.57 3.55
N LYS A 57 2.30 -0.35 3.05
CA LYS A 57 3.52 0.08 2.36
C LYS A 57 4.48 0.91 3.22
N VAL A 58 4.16 1.12 4.49
CA VAL A 58 5.08 1.85 5.37
C VAL A 58 6.22 0.93 5.77
N GLU A 59 7.34 1.14 5.11
CA GLU A 59 8.57 0.38 5.28
C GLU A 59 9.72 1.32 5.65
N VAL A 60 10.50 0.92 6.64
CA VAL A 60 11.74 1.59 7.02
C VAL A 60 12.91 0.77 6.52
N VAL A 61 13.78 1.39 5.76
CA VAL A 61 15.00 0.75 5.25
C VAL A 61 16.19 1.28 6.03
N ALA A 62 16.87 0.41 6.78
CA ALA A 62 18.10 0.72 7.49
C ALA A 62 19.29 0.08 6.75
N TYR A 63 20.27 0.88 6.38
CA TYR A 63 21.52 0.40 5.81
C TYR A 63 22.49 0.02 6.91
N VAL A 64 23.05 -1.17 6.79
CA VAL A 64 23.99 -1.73 7.76
C VAL A 64 25.42 -1.47 7.31
N GLU A 65 26.32 -1.16 8.27
CA GLU A 65 27.75 -0.96 7.99
C GLU A 65 28.39 -2.26 7.49
N ASN A 66 29.32 -2.11 6.55
CA ASN A 66 30.03 -3.26 5.96
C ASN A 66 30.95 -3.98 6.96
N THR A 67 31.25 -3.35 8.07
CA THR A 67 32.08 -3.88 9.16
C THR A 67 31.29 -4.68 10.18
N ALA A 68 29.95 -4.68 10.09
CA ALA A 68 29.09 -5.43 10.99
C ALA A 68 29.31 -6.95 10.83
N THR A 69 29.43 -7.64 11.95
CA THR A 69 29.52 -9.10 11.97
C THR A 69 28.14 -9.74 11.83
N ALA A 70 28.09 -10.99 11.36
CA ALA A 70 26.83 -11.71 11.24
C ALA A 70 26.06 -11.77 12.57
N SER A 71 26.75 -12.01 13.68
CA SER A 71 26.14 -12.04 15.02
C SER A 71 25.50 -10.70 15.40
N GLN A 72 26.14 -9.57 15.09
CA GLN A 72 25.57 -8.24 15.37
C GLN A 72 24.33 -7.96 14.54
N VAL A 73 24.32 -8.44 13.29
CA VAL A 73 23.16 -8.32 12.39
C VAL A 73 22.01 -9.18 12.92
N ASP A 74 22.28 -10.43 13.30
CA ASP A 74 21.28 -11.34 13.85
C ASP A 74 20.67 -10.79 15.15
N ASP A 75 21.49 -10.20 16.03
CA ASP A 75 21.04 -9.55 17.26
C ASP A 75 20.15 -8.32 16.96
N LEU A 76 20.51 -7.51 15.97
CA LEU A 76 19.70 -6.38 15.53
C LEU A 76 18.36 -6.85 14.98
N VAL A 77 18.37 -7.84 14.07
CA VAL A 77 17.17 -8.42 13.49
C VAL A 77 16.23 -8.94 14.57
N ALA A 78 16.75 -9.76 15.51
CA ALA A 78 15.96 -10.33 16.59
C ALA A 78 15.35 -9.25 17.51
N ARG A 79 16.09 -8.19 17.78
CA ARG A 79 15.63 -7.08 18.61
C ARG A 79 14.52 -6.26 17.95
N ILE A 80 14.66 -5.96 16.66
CA ILE A 80 13.67 -5.20 15.90
C ILE A 80 12.43 -6.05 15.63
N ASP A 81 12.59 -7.34 15.32
CA ASP A 81 11.46 -8.27 15.10
C ASP A 81 10.63 -8.52 16.37
N ALA A 82 11.27 -8.41 17.55
CA ALA A 82 10.58 -8.52 18.85
C ALA A 82 9.76 -7.27 19.22
N MET A 83 9.86 -6.18 18.50
CA MET A 83 9.10 -4.95 18.77
C MET A 83 7.64 -5.11 18.34
N PRO A 84 6.67 -4.70 19.17
CA PRO A 84 5.25 -4.78 18.82
C PRO A 84 4.86 -3.89 17.64
N GLU A 85 5.64 -2.85 17.36
CA GLU A 85 5.50 -1.92 16.24
C GLU A 85 5.93 -2.51 14.89
N THR A 86 6.62 -3.66 14.93
CA THR A 86 7.16 -4.33 13.74
C THR A 86 6.24 -5.45 13.28
N ALA A 87 5.87 -5.43 12.00
CA ALA A 87 5.08 -6.49 11.38
C ALA A 87 5.97 -7.60 10.79
N SER A 88 7.10 -7.23 10.21
CA SER A 88 8.11 -8.17 9.71
C SER A 88 9.43 -7.47 9.44
N VAL A 89 10.52 -8.24 9.56
CA VAL A 89 11.89 -7.78 9.28
C VAL A 89 12.50 -8.66 8.19
N GLU A 90 13.03 -8.05 7.15
CA GLU A 90 13.76 -8.73 6.07
C GLU A 90 15.18 -8.19 5.99
N PHE A 91 16.17 -9.04 6.22
CA PHE A 91 17.57 -8.69 6.00
C PHE A 91 18.01 -9.05 4.57
N ILE A 92 18.50 -8.05 3.84
CA ILE A 92 18.98 -8.17 2.47
C ILE A 92 20.49 -8.01 2.48
N THR A 93 21.20 -9.08 2.13
CA THR A 93 22.66 -9.05 2.00
C THR A 93 23.08 -8.17 0.82
N ARG A 94 24.34 -7.75 0.80
CA ARG A 94 24.91 -6.93 -0.30
C ARG A 94 24.78 -7.62 -1.66
N ASP A 95 24.99 -8.93 -1.71
CA ASP A 95 24.92 -9.69 -2.96
C ASP A 95 23.48 -9.83 -3.44
N GLU A 96 22.57 -10.04 -2.52
CA GLU A 96 21.13 -10.07 -2.80
C GLU A 96 20.64 -8.69 -3.27
N ALA A 97 21.09 -7.60 -2.64
CA ALA A 97 20.77 -6.24 -3.07
C ALA A 97 21.24 -5.98 -4.52
N LEU A 98 22.46 -6.42 -4.86
CA LEU A 98 23.00 -6.30 -6.21
C LEU A 98 22.21 -7.15 -7.22
N ARG A 99 21.82 -8.36 -6.85
CA ARG A 99 20.99 -9.24 -7.67
C ARG A 99 19.62 -8.60 -7.95
N ARG A 100 18.94 -8.13 -6.91
CA ARG A 100 17.62 -7.46 -7.04
C ARG A 100 17.73 -6.18 -7.87
N PHE A 101 18.79 -5.40 -7.69
CA PHE A 101 19.05 -4.20 -8.49
C PHE A 101 19.22 -4.55 -9.97
N ARG A 102 20.01 -5.56 -10.29
CA ARG A 102 20.23 -6.03 -11.67
C ARG A 102 18.92 -6.50 -12.32
N GLU A 103 18.16 -7.33 -11.61
CA GLU A 103 16.86 -7.83 -12.09
C GLU A 103 15.87 -6.68 -12.36
N ALA A 104 15.82 -5.68 -11.48
CA ALA A 104 14.97 -4.50 -11.65
C ALA A 104 15.39 -3.65 -12.86
N GLN A 105 16.69 -3.46 -13.10
CA GLN A 105 17.20 -2.73 -14.27
C GLN A 105 16.85 -3.44 -15.57
N LEU A 106 17.08 -4.75 -15.64
CA LEU A 106 16.75 -5.55 -16.80
C LEU A 106 15.24 -5.57 -17.10
N ALA A 107 14.40 -5.66 -16.06
CA ALA A 107 12.94 -5.62 -16.20
C ALA A 107 12.43 -4.26 -16.76
N GLN A 108 13.17 -3.18 -16.53
CA GLN A 108 12.89 -1.85 -17.09
C GLN A 108 13.52 -1.62 -18.46
N GLY A 109 14.20 -2.62 -19.04
CA GLY A 109 14.86 -2.53 -20.33
C GLY A 109 16.17 -1.74 -20.30
N HIS A 110 16.74 -1.48 -19.13
CA HIS A 110 18.03 -0.82 -19.02
C HIS A 110 19.18 -1.84 -19.14
N PRO A 111 20.32 -1.44 -19.72
CA PRO A 111 21.51 -2.30 -19.77
C PRO A 111 22.04 -2.60 -18.37
N ASP A 112 22.62 -3.78 -18.20
CA ASP A 112 23.26 -4.17 -16.94
C ASP A 112 24.56 -3.34 -16.72
N LEU A 113 24.44 -2.27 -15.96
CA LEU A 113 25.56 -1.41 -15.60
C LEU A 113 26.47 -2.03 -14.50
N THR A 114 26.03 -3.12 -13.90
CA THR A 114 26.76 -3.75 -12.78
C THR A 114 27.94 -4.59 -13.25
N THR A 115 27.96 -4.96 -14.52
CA THR A 115 29.06 -5.77 -15.11
C THR A 115 30.41 -5.01 -15.19
N SER A 116 30.36 -3.68 -15.18
CA SER A 116 31.56 -2.84 -15.20
C SER A 116 32.04 -2.40 -13.82
N LEU A 117 31.41 -2.87 -12.75
CA LEU A 117 31.81 -2.53 -11.36
C LEU A 117 32.89 -3.51 -10.87
N GLU A 118 34.02 -2.98 -10.42
CA GLU A 118 35.10 -3.78 -9.83
C GLU A 118 34.72 -4.39 -8.46
N ALA A 119 33.80 -3.72 -7.73
CA ALA A 119 33.29 -4.19 -6.44
C ALA A 119 31.81 -3.81 -6.27
N ASN A 120 31.09 -4.57 -5.45
CA ASN A 120 29.70 -4.28 -5.12
C ASN A 120 29.62 -2.98 -4.27
N PRO A 121 29.03 -1.87 -4.81
CA PRO A 121 28.95 -0.60 -4.10
C PRO A 121 27.75 -0.55 -3.12
N LEU A 122 26.86 -1.55 -3.15
CA LEU A 122 25.66 -1.55 -2.35
C LEU A 122 25.95 -1.99 -0.91
N TYR A 123 25.16 -1.45 0.01
CA TYR A 123 25.17 -1.86 1.42
C TYR A 123 24.13 -2.96 1.64
N ALA A 124 24.36 -3.76 2.67
CA ALA A 124 23.31 -4.60 3.21
C ALA A 124 22.24 -3.72 3.83
N SER A 125 20.99 -4.16 3.76
CA SER A 125 19.86 -3.41 4.31
C SER A 125 18.94 -4.29 5.14
N LEU A 126 18.34 -3.67 6.15
CA LEU A 126 17.27 -4.22 6.96
C LEU A 126 15.99 -3.51 6.55
N ASN A 127 15.08 -4.24 5.94
CA ASN A 127 13.78 -3.74 5.55
C ASN A 127 12.76 -4.11 6.62
N VAL A 128 12.25 -3.11 7.32
CA VAL A 128 11.31 -3.28 8.42
C VAL A 128 9.93 -2.80 8.00
N LYS A 129 8.97 -3.72 7.92
CA LYS A 129 7.57 -3.37 7.72
C LYS A 129 6.94 -3.06 9.07
N LEU A 130 6.20 -1.97 9.14
CA LEU A 130 5.56 -1.50 10.35
C LEU A 130 4.14 -2.04 10.49
N THR A 131 3.69 -2.18 11.72
CA THR A 131 2.31 -2.57 12.05
C THR A 131 1.35 -1.42 11.74
N ALA A 132 1.76 -0.18 12.05
CA ALA A 132 1.01 1.03 11.73
C ALA A 132 1.96 2.18 11.31
N PRO A 133 1.49 3.12 10.48
CA PRO A 133 2.29 4.28 10.07
C PRO A 133 2.77 5.15 11.25
N SER A 134 2.01 5.20 12.35
CA SER A 134 2.36 5.92 13.58
C SER A 134 3.65 5.42 14.23
N ASP A 135 4.01 4.16 13.99
CA ASP A 135 5.12 3.47 14.66
C ASP A 135 6.49 3.80 14.01
N LEU A 136 6.44 4.50 12.88
CA LEU A 136 7.59 4.89 12.10
C LEU A 136 8.69 5.59 12.91
N THR A 137 8.31 6.53 13.76
CA THR A 137 9.27 7.31 14.56
C THR A 137 9.96 6.42 15.56
N VAL A 138 9.22 5.54 16.25
CA VAL A 138 9.75 4.66 17.29
C VAL A 138 10.75 3.67 16.69
N VAL A 139 10.38 3.00 15.59
CA VAL A 139 11.24 2.01 14.94
C VAL A 139 12.46 2.69 14.26
N SER A 140 12.26 3.85 13.63
CA SER A 140 13.37 4.59 13.03
C SER A 140 14.38 5.06 14.07
N GLU A 141 13.94 5.45 15.26
CA GLU A 141 14.81 5.89 16.35
C GLU A 141 15.56 4.71 16.98
N ALA A 142 14.88 3.58 17.15
CA ALA A 142 15.51 2.33 17.58
C ALA A 142 16.61 1.87 16.61
N LEU A 143 16.37 1.96 15.30
CA LEU A 143 17.37 1.62 14.28
C LEU A 143 18.53 2.62 14.27
N ARG A 144 18.27 3.94 14.37
CA ARG A 144 19.31 4.97 14.36
C ARG A 144 20.23 4.92 15.58
N SER A 145 19.72 4.43 16.70
CA SER A 145 20.52 4.31 17.93
C SER A 145 21.51 3.16 17.91
N ASP A 146 21.39 2.24 16.95
CA ASP A 146 22.26 1.10 16.83
C ASP A 146 23.57 1.45 16.10
N PRO A 147 24.74 1.12 16.67
CA PRO A 147 26.05 1.48 16.13
C PRO A 147 26.38 0.82 14.79
N ILE A 148 25.73 -0.30 14.42
CA ILE A 148 25.94 -0.97 13.14
C ILE A 148 25.08 -0.40 12.02
N VAL A 149 24.10 0.48 12.35
CA VAL A 149 23.25 1.13 11.38
C VAL A 149 23.91 2.41 10.89
N ARG A 150 24.20 2.46 9.60
CA ARG A 150 24.83 3.61 8.94
C ARG A 150 23.84 4.73 8.67
N ASN A 151 22.68 4.38 8.13
CA ASN A 151 21.64 5.33 7.75
C ASN A 151 20.27 4.65 7.74
N VAL A 152 19.25 5.41 8.11
CA VAL A 152 17.85 4.97 8.07
C VAL A 152 17.11 5.83 7.04
N LEU A 153 16.64 5.20 5.98
CA LEU A 153 15.78 5.81 4.97
C LEU A 153 14.33 5.59 5.37
N ASN A 154 13.66 6.70 5.57
CA ASN A 154 12.22 6.72 5.71
C ASN A 154 11.62 7.17 4.38
N ILE A 155 10.81 6.31 3.77
CA ILE A 155 10.19 6.58 2.46
C ILE A 155 9.24 7.78 2.54
N GLU A 156 8.57 8.00 3.68
CA GLU A 156 7.73 9.19 3.87
C GLU A 156 8.51 10.49 3.84
N ALA A 157 9.69 10.55 4.47
CA ALA A 157 10.54 11.75 4.43
C ALA A 157 11.02 12.07 3.00
N LEU A 158 11.11 11.07 2.14
CA LEU A 158 11.42 11.25 0.72
C LEU A 158 10.22 11.82 -0.05
N VAL A 159 9.02 11.31 0.22
CA VAL A 159 7.76 11.78 -0.40
C VAL A 159 7.47 13.21 0.02
N GLU A 160 7.64 13.55 1.29
CA GLU A 160 7.40 14.90 1.82
C GLU A 160 8.37 15.93 1.21
N ARG A 161 9.64 15.56 1.00
CA ARG A 161 10.61 16.41 0.27
C ARG A 161 10.24 16.61 -1.20
N VAL A 162 9.76 15.57 -1.87
CA VAL A 162 9.34 15.66 -3.28
C VAL A 162 8.08 16.52 -3.41
N VAL A 163 7.12 16.39 -2.50
CA VAL A 163 5.89 17.20 -2.48
C VAL A 163 6.20 18.67 -2.17
N THR A 164 7.13 18.95 -1.26
CA THR A 164 7.54 20.31 -0.93
C THR A 164 8.24 20.99 -2.09
N VAL A 165 9.10 20.28 -2.82
CA VAL A 165 9.81 20.81 -4.00
C VAL A 165 8.84 21.08 -5.16
N THR A 166 7.86 20.17 -5.39
CA THR A 166 6.84 20.37 -6.44
C THR A 166 5.84 21.49 -6.09
N GLY A 167 5.59 21.73 -4.79
CA GLY A 167 4.77 22.86 -4.33
C GLY A 167 5.39 24.22 -4.67
N PHE A 168 6.70 24.34 -4.58
CA PHE A 168 7.42 25.59 -4.92
C PHE A 168 7.41 25.93 -6.41
N VAL A 169 7.39 24.90 -7.28
CA VAL A 169 7.37 25.11 -8.76
C VAL A 169 5.97 25.53 -9.27
N ARG A 170 4.92 25.32 -8.48
CA ARG A 170 3.54 25.63 -8.88
C ARG A 170 3.09 27.04 -8.48
N THR A 171 3.87 27.75 -7.68
CA THR A 171 3.58 29.11 -7.16
C THR A 171 4.52 30.19 -7.72
N ALA A 172 5.40 29.84 -8.66
CA ALA A 172 6.22 30.76 -9.44
C ALA A 172 5.73 30.81 -10.89
#